data_f3aa5ecc820181dd8aaae832092ac178
#
_entry.id   f3aa5ecc820181dd8aaae832092ac178
#
_cell.length_a   1.000
_cell.length_b   1.000
_cell.length_c   1.000
_cell.angle_alpha   90.00
_cell.angle_beta   90.00
_cell.angle_gamma   90.00
#
_symmetry.space_group_name_H-M   'P 1'
#
loop_
_entity.id
_entity.type
_entity.pdbx_description
1 polymer ?
#
loop_
_entity_poly.entity_id
_entity_poly.type
_entity_poly.pdbx_seq_one_letter_code
_entity_poly.pdbx_strand_id
1 'polypeptide(L)'
;MVTALMIEPNQHPCITQLCADGLYLNYAVSKDCDTLCCADMFVLEKDIVVVYAADGVFYGMKPNRRIGKRIITGTFYIAKIKNKAMCSLTDREIVKYSLRFREREFWTDTEAINAIFSELESDS
;
A
#
# COMPACT_ATOMS: atom_id res chain seq x y z
N MET A 1 0.39 -16.49 -9.37
CA MET A 1 0.99 -15.31 -8.76
C MET A 1 1.31 -14.26 -9.81
N VAL A 2 1.24 -13.01 -9.43
CA VAL A 2 1.52 -11.90 -10.33
C VAL A 2 2.66 -11.04 -9.77
N THR A 3 3.41 -10.38 -10.65
CA THR A 3 4.48 -9.46 -10.26
C THR A 3 3.88 -8.12 -9.87
N ALA A 4 4.27 -7.63 -8.69
CA ALA A 4 3.82 -6.36 -8.13
C ALA A 4 5.00 -5.65 -7.46
N LEU A 5 4.78 -4.42 -6.99
CA LEU A 5 5.77 -3.70 -6.18
C LEU A 5 5.33 -3.71 -4.73
N MET A 6 6.24 -4.02 -3.83
CA MET A 6 6.06 -3.92 -2.40
C MET A 6 6.74 -2.64 -1.90
N ILE A 7 6.01 -1.84 -1.14
CA ILE A 7 6.54 -0.59 -0.59
C ILE A 7 6.37 -0.62 0.92
N GLU A 8 7.50 -0.80 1.62
CA GLU A 8 7.55 -0.85 3.06
C GLU A 8 7.89 0.51 3.65
N PRO A 9 7.47 0.82 4.88
CA PRO A 9 7.87 2.07 5.54
C PRO A 9 9.40 2.16 5.61
N ASN A 10 9.94 3.32 5.26
CA ASN A 10 11.38 3.62 5.30
C ASN A 10 12.25 2.76 4.39
N GLN A 11 11.66 2.09 3.40
CA GLN A 11 12.39 1.25 2.45
C GLN A 11 12.15 1.70 1.01
N HIS A 12 13.08 1.36 0.13
CA HIS A 12 12.88 1.55 -1.31
C HIS A 12 11.91 0.50 -1.86
N PRO A 13 11.17 0.84 -2.93
CA PRO A 13 10.30 -0.15 -3.58
C PRO A 13 11.03 -1.43 -3.97
N CYS A 14 10.35 -2.54 -3.87
CA CYS A 14 10.92 -3.86 -4.11
C CYS A 14 9.93 -4.69 -4.94
N ILE A 15 10.44 -5.43 -5.91
CA ILE A 15 9.62 -6.33 -6.73
C ILE A 15 9.21 -7.53 -5.87
N THR A 16 7.95 -7.91 -5.94
CA THR A 16 7.42 -9.05 -5.21
C THR A 16 6.41 -9.82 -6.05
N GLN A 17 5.99 -10.97 -5.54
CA GLN A 17 4.92 -11.77 -6.12
C GLN A 17 3.70 -11.69 -5.20
N LEU A 18 2.53 -11.44 -5.78
CA LEU A 18 1.27 -11.41 -5.06
C LEU A 18 0.32 -12.48 -5.61
N CYS A 19 -0.42 -13.09 -4.71
CA CYS A 19 -1.54 -13.94 -5.07
C CYS A 19 -2.83 -13.11 -4.97
N ALA A 20 -3.73 -13.26 -5.93
CA ALA A 20 -4.99 -12.51 -5.96
C ALA A 20 -6.01 -12.98 -4.90
N ASP A 21 -5.73 -14.06 -4.21
CA ASP A 21 -6.59 -14.58 -3.14
C ASP A 21 -6.73 -13.56 -2.01
N GLY A 22 -7.97 -13.28 -1.61
CA GLY A 22 -8.26 -12.25 -0.60
C GLY A 22 -7.61 -12.54 0.75
N LEU A 23 -7.57 -13.79 1.20
CA LEU A 23 -6.92 -14.14 2.45
C LEU A 23 -5.40 -13.90 2.36
N TYR A 24 -4.79 -14.27 1.25
CA TYR A 24 -3.38 -14.01 1.01
C TYR A 24 -3.08 -12.50 1.03
N LEU A 25 -3.94 -11.68 0.42
CA LEU A 25 -3.77 -10.23 0.42
C LEU A 25 -3.88 -9.66 1.84
N ASN A 26 -4.76 -10.22 2.67
CA ASN A 26 -4.85 -9.81 4.08
C ASN A 26 -3.53 -10.09 4.82
N TYR A 27 -2.92 -11.23 4.60
CA TYR A 27 -1.60 -11.53 5.17
C TYR A 27 -0.52 -10.58 4.63
N ALA A 28 -0.53 -10.33 3.32
CA ALA A 28 0.46 -9.47 2.68
C ALA A 28 0.47 -8.05 3.26
N VAL A 29 -0.71 -7.46 3.50
CA VAL A 29 -0.80 -6.10 4.05
C VAL A 29 -0.61 -6.06 5.56
N SER A 30 -0.64 -7.21 6.23
CA SER A 30 -0.51 -7.31 7.70
C SER A 30 0.91 -7.59 8.16
N LYS A 31 1.90 -7.54 7.28
CA LYS A 31 3.28 -7.95 7.62
C LYS A 31 3.92 -7.07 8.71
N ASP A 32 3.43 -5.85 8.92
CA ASP A 32 3.95 -4.92 9.93
C ASP A 32 3.14 -4.95 11.22
N CYS A 33 2.29 -5.94 11.40
CA CYS A 33 1.35 -5.98 12.51
C CYS A 33 1.12 -7.42 12.97
N ASP A 34 0.89 -7.61 14.26
CA ASP A 34 0.61 -8.93 14.84
C ASP A 34 -0.85 -9.37 14.59
N THR A 35 -1.70 -8.43 14.19
CA THR A 35 -3.11 -8.69 13.93
C THR A 35 -3.35 -8.79 12.42
N LEU A 36 -4.13 -9.77 12.00
CA LEU A 36 -4.52 -9.89 10.61
C LEU A 36 -5.50 -8.78 10.24
N CYS A 37 -5.08 -7.87 9.36
CA CYS A 37 -5.88 -6.76 8.86
C CYS A 37 -6.53 -7.14 7.53
N CYS A 38 -7.66 -6.51 7.24
CA CYS A 38 -8.28 -6.65 5.92
C CYS A 38 -7.56 -5.79 4.89
N ALA A 39 -7.29 -6.38 3.74
CA ALA A 39 -6.76 -5.65 2.60
C ALA A 39 -7.89 -4.84 1.95
N ASP A 40 -7.57 -3.64 1.53
CA ASP A 40 -8.44 -2.81 0.70
C ASP A 40 -7.63 -2.29 -0.48
N MET A 41 -8.29 -1.72 -1.46
CA MET A 41 -7.62 -1.18 -2.65
C MET A 41 -8.28 0.10 -3.09
N PHE A 42 -7.48 0.98 -3.70
CA PHE A 42 -8.02 2.11 -4.45
C PHE A 42 -7.26 2.26 -5.76
N VAL A 43 -7.93 2.86 -6.75
CA VAL A 43 -7.35 3.06 -8.07
C VAL A 43 -6.38 4.23 -8.02
N LEU A 44 -5.13 3.99 -8.42
CA LEU A 44 -4.10 5.02 -8.54
C LEU A 44 -4.14 5.67 -9.92
N GLU A 45 -4.17 4.85 -10.95
CA GLU A 45 -4.28 5.22 -12.34
C GLU A 45 -5.04 4.11 -13.06
N LYS A 46 -5.31 4.26 -14.36
CA LYS A 46 -6.00 3.22 -15.13
C LYS A 46 -5.30 1.86 -14.96
N ASP A 47 -6.06 0.87 -14.53
CA ASP A 47 -5.63 -0.52 -14.29
C ASP A 47 -4.62 -0.70 -13.16
N ILE A 48 -4.18 0.37 -12.51
CA ILE A 48 -3.19 0.31 -11.42
C ILE A 48 -3.88 0.62 -10.09
N VAL A 49 -3.68 -0.27 -9.11
CA VAL A 49 -4.30 -0.15 -7.79
C VAL A 49 -3.26 -0.18 -6.69
N VAL A 50 -3.61 0.45 -5.58
CA VAL A 50 -2.86 0.38 -4.31
C VAL A 50 -3.59 -0.62 -3.42
N VAL A 51 -2.87 -1.65 -2.97
CA VAL A 51 -3.39 -2.66 -2.02
C VAL A 51 -2.77 -2.39 -0.67
N TYR A 52 -3.58 -2.15 0.34
CA TYR A 52 -3.12 -1.69 1.64
C TYR A 52 -4.01 -2.23 2.77
N ALA A 53 -3.54 -2.09 4.02
CA ALA A 53 -4.34 -2.47 5.20
C ALA A 53 -5.38 -1.39 5.48
N ALA A 54 -6.66 -1.75 5.40
CA ALA A 54 -7.78 -0.81 5.59
C ALA A 54 -7.72 -0.09 6.94
N ASP A 55 -7.37 -0.81 8.00
CA ASP A 55 -7.38 -0.29 9.36
C ASP A 55 -5.98 -0.18 9.98
N GLY A 56 -4.94 -0.09 9.14
CA GLY A 56 -3.55 -0.10 9.59
C GLY A 56 -3.23 0.95 10.65
N VAL A 57 -3.82 2.15 10.54
CA VAL A 57 -3.61 3.23 11.49
C VAL A 57 -4.09 2.84 12.90
N PHE A 58 -5.18 2.09 13.01
CA PHE A 58 -5.73 1.66 14.30
C PHE A 58 -4.93 0.54 14.96
N TYR A 59 -4.07 -0.14 14.19
CA TYR A 59 -3.19 -1.21 14.70
C TYR A 59 -1.75 -0.74 14.87
N GLY A 60 -1.53 0.58 14.84
CA GLY A 60 -0.22 1.16 15.10
C GLY A 60 0.81 1.00 13.98
N MET A 61 0.36 0.74 12.77
CA MET A 61 1.26 0.67 11.62
C MET A 61 1.86 2.05 11.33
N LYS A 62 3.14 2.07 10.99
CA LYS A 62 3.85 3.32 10.71
C LYS A 62 3.38 3.96 9.42
N PRO A 63 3.26 5.31 9.37
CA PRO A 63 3.04 6.00 8.10
C PRO A 63 4.16 5.67 7.11
N ASN A 64 3.77 5.47 5.86
CA ASN A 64 4.68 5.03 4.80
C ASN A 64 4.86 6.12 3.75
N ARG A 65 3.91 6.26 2.85
CA ARG A 65 3.96 7.25 1.75
C ARG A 65 2.66 8.02 1.68
N ARG A 66 2.77 9.26 1.22
CA ARG A 66 1.59 10.07 0.90
C ARG A 66 1.21 9.83 -0.55
N ILE A 67 -0.06 9.55 -0.79
CA ILE A 67 -0.63 9.42 -2.15
C ILE A 67 -1.80 10.39 -2.23
N GLY A 68 -1.62 11.51 -2.95
CA GLY A 68 -2.59 12.60 -2.96
C GLY A 68 -2.77 13.17 -1.56
N LYS A 69 -4.01 13.15 -1.05
CA LYS A 69 -4.32 13.61 0.30
C LYS A 69 -4.25 12.49 1.35
N ARG A 70 -4.08 11.25 0.90
CA ARG A 70 -4.10 10.08 1.77
C ARG A 70 -2.69 9.71 2.20
N ILE A 71 -2.53 9.38 3.48
CA ILE A 71 -1.30 8.83 4.02
C ILE A 71 -1.54 7.34 4.22
N ILE A 72 -0.75 6.51 3.54
CA ILE A 72 -0.85 5.06 3.66
C ILE A 72 0.01 4.61 4.83
N THR A 73 -0.55 3.81 5.74
CA THR A 73 0.17 3.23 6.88
C THR A 73 0.51 1.78 6.59
N GLY A 74 1.68 1.35 7.06
CA GLY A 74 2.15 -0.01 6.86
C GLY A 74 2.62 -0.29 5.44
N THR A 75 2.94 -1.54 5.18
CA THR A 75 3.35 -1.99 3.84
C THR A 75 2.17 -1.97 2.89
N PHE A 76 2.38 -1.43 1.70
CA PHE A 76 1.38 -1.48 0.64
C PHE A 76 2.00 -1.98 -0.66
N TYR A 77 1.14 -2.30 -1.61
CA TYR A 77 1.56 -2.88 -2.89
C TYR A 77 0.98 -2.09 -4.04
N ILE A 78 1.74 -1.97 -5.11
CA ILE A 78 1.25 -1.46 -6.39
C ILE A 78 1.02 -2.68 -7.26
N ALA A 79 -0.21 -2.86 -7.69
CA ALA A 79 -0.63 -4.01 -8.48
C ALA A 79 -1.45 -3.57 -9.69
N LYS A 80 -1.65 -4.48 -10.63
CA LYS A 80 -2.41 -4.21 -11.85
C LYS A 80 -3.66 -5.07 -11.87
N ILE A 81 -4.80 -4.46 -12.17
CA ILE A 81 -6.06 -5.17 -12.39
C ILE A 81 -6.57 -4.80 -13.77
N LYS A 82 -6.77 -5.79 -14.62
CA LYS A 82 -7.30 -5.61 -15.96
C LYS A 82 -8.36 -6.68 -16.22
N ASN A 83 -9.52 -6.27 -16.76
CA ASN A 83 -10.64 -7.18 -17.00
C ASN A 83 -11.05 -7.95 -15.73
N LYS A 84 -11.09 -7.26 -14.59
CA LYS A 84 -11.48 -7.79 -13.27
C LYS A 84 -10.54 -8.86 -12.73
N ALA A 85 -9.34 -8.99 -13.29
CA ALA A 85 -8.35 -9.96 -12.83
C ALA A 85 -7.02 -9.28 -12.54
N MET A 86 -6.38 -9.69 -11.44
CA MET A 86 -5.04 -9.22 -11.11
C MET A 86 -4.04 -9.82 -12.09
N CYS A 87 -3.17 -8.98 -12.64
CA CYS A 87 -2.13 -9.40 -13.58
C CYS A 87 -0.81 -8.73 -13.23
N SER A 88 0.28 -9.22 -13.83
CA SER A 88 1.62 -8.70 -13.54
C SER A 88 1.82 -7.31 -14.10
N LEU A 89 2.54 -6.47 -13.35
CA LEU A 89 3.05 -5.21 -13.85
C LEU A 89 4.04 -5.49 -14.98
N THR A 90 4.03 -4.64 -16.01
CA THR A 90 5.04 -4.68 -17.06
C THR A 90 6.35 -4.08 -16.53
N ASP A 91 7.46 -4.34 -17.21
CA ASP A 91 8.76 -3.77 -16.84
C ASP A 91 8.72 -2.24 -16.80
N ARG A 92 8.03 -1.64 -17.75
CA ARG A 92 7.86 -0.18 -17.81
C ARG A 92 7.08 0.34 -16.60
N GLU A 93 6.03 -0.35 -16.21
CA GLU A 93 5.23 0.00 -15.03
C GLU A 93 6.04 -0.16 -13.74
N ILE A 94 6.83 -1.22 -13.63
CA ILE A 94 7.73 -1.43 -12.50
C ILE A 94 8.69 -0.24 -12.35
N VAL A 95 9.33 0.17 -13.45
CA VAL A 95 10.24 1.31 -13.43
C VAL A 95 9.50 2.59 -13.04
N LYS A 96 8.35 2.85 -13.65
CA LYS A 96 7.55 4.06 -13.40
C LYS A 96 7.20 4.21 -11.91
N TYR A 97 6.64 3.16 -11.32
CA TYR A 97 6.19 3.23 -9.92
C TYR A 97 7.33 3.09 -8.93
N SER A 98 8.41 2.40 -9.28
CA SER A 98 9.63 2.40 -8.47
C SER A 98 10.22 3.80 -8.35
N LEU A 99 10.21 4.58 -9.44
CA LEU A 99 10.67 5.96 -9.43
C LEU A 99 9.72 6.86 -8.63
N ARG A 100 8.40 6.67 -8.80
CA ARG A 100 7.40 7.47 -8.10
C ARG A 100 7.52 7.35 -6.58
N PHE A 101 7.75 6.14 -6.07
CA PHE A 101 7.81 5.84 -4.64
C PHE A 101 9.24 5.66 -4.13
N ARG A 102 10.23 6.05 -4.93
CA ARG A 102 11.64 5.92 -4.59
C ARG A 102 12.00 6.66 -3.30
N GLU A 103 11.50 7.89 -3.16
CA GLU A 103 11.80 8.70 -1.99
C GLU A 103 11.06 8.16 -0.78
N ARG A 104 11.84 7.82 0.25
CA ARG A 104 11.29 7.37 1.52
C ARG A 104 10.81 8.59 2.29
N GLU A 105 9.63 8.50 2.89
CA GLU A 105 9.09 9.56 3.71
C GLU A 105 9.29 9.20 5.18
N PHE A 106 9.91 10.09 5.93
CA PHE A 106 10.16 9.94 7.36
C PHE A 106 9.20 10.84 8.12
N TRP A 107 8.50 10.30 9.08
CA TRP A 107 7.40 10.97 9.74
C TRP A 107 7.73 11.29 11.19
N THR A 108 7.41 12.52 11.62
CA THR A 108 7.46 12.92 13.03
C THR A 108 6.25 12.33 13.76
N ASP A 109 6.30 12.32 15.10
CA ASP A 109 5.15 11.89 15.91
C ASP A 109 3.91 12.72 15.63
N THR A 110 4.09 14.04 15.40
CA THR A 110 2.98 14.93 15.05
C THR A 110 2.36 14.55 13.71
N GLU A 111 3.17 14.23 12.72
CA GLU A 111 2.68 13.79 11.41
C GLU A 111 1.95 12.46 11.51
N ALA A 112 2.44 11.53 12.34
CA ALA A 112 1.77 10.25 12.58
C ALA A 112 0.39 10.47 13.23
N ILE A 113 0.30 11.36 14.21
CA ILE A 113 -0.97 11.73 14.84
C ILE A 113 -1.92 12.35 13.83
N ASN A 114 -1.43 13.25 12.98
CA ASN A 114 -2.23 13.87 11.93
C ASN A 114 -2.76 12.85 10.93
N ALA A 115 -1.97 11.81 10.63
CA ALA A 115 -2.41 10.71 9.76
C ALA A 115 -3.60 9.98 10.38
N ILE A 116 -3.58 9.74 11.70
CA ILE A 116 -4.69 9.11 12.43
C ILE A 116 -5.96 9.97 12.31
N PHE A 117 -5.84 11.26 12.56
CA PHE A 117 -6.99 12.17 12.48
C PHE A 117 -7.55 12.26 11.05
N SER A 118 -6.69 12.29 10.05
CA SER A 118 -7.12 12.29 8.63
C SER A 118 -7.92 11.05 8.30
N GLU A 119 -7.50 9.88 8.79
CA GLU A 119 -8.20 8.63 8.57
C GLU A 119 -9.56 8.63 9.26
N LEU A 120 -9.65 9.15 10.49
CA LEU A 120 -10.92 9.29 11.21
C LEU A 120 -11.87 10.25 10.50
N GLU A 121 -11.37 11.35 9.95
CA GLU A 121 -12.18 12.32 9.21
C GLU A 121 -12.73 11.73 7.91
N SER A 122 -11.96 10.88 7.23
CA SER A 122 -12.39 10.28 5.96
C SER A 122 -13.51 9.27 6.14
N ASP A 123 -13.68 8.73 7.35
CA ASP A 123 -14.74 7.78 7.69
C ASP A 123 -16.06 8.45 8.11
N SER A 124 -16.07 9.75 8.21
CA SER A 124 -17.25 10.50 8.68
C SER A 124 -18.14 11.02 7.55
#